data_7b07e01cd3f2a98366aa8ae22ded4963
#
_entry.id   7b07e01cd3f2a98366aa8ae22ded4963
#
_cell.length_a   1.000
_cell.length_b   1.000
_cell.length_c   1.000
_cell.angle_alpha   90.00
_cell.angle_beta   90.00
_cell.angle_gamma   90.00
#
_symmetry.space_group_name_H-M   'P 1'
#
loop_
_entity.id
_entity.type
_entity.pdbx_description
1 polymer ?
#
loop_
_entity_poly.entity_id
_entity_poly.type
_entity_poly.pdbx_seq_one_letter_code
_entity_poly.pdbx_strand_id
1 'polypeptide(L)'
;ALEQVGGDCGWQVSLTVSASEDPNRSDTILRVESGLDGIAMDLPAPMRKKPGERWPLVLSYPLSGPERLLDVVFEDRASLRFDLSGEDSSPLSAVIHLGSELPSLPGPGYIRLQGGSEYIDLDGWIDVIIDEAISGGGVAGLSLEGGELDAGSVLFLDRSFEDVRLRFDVEGSDINAGFEAEDIDGSLRFTMSDSGTNSLSAEFDRLVLGDPVSTGVDMDSDPSELPALHLYVRSFSYAGVELGETRIEAYPTASGFHFEKVDASSEQISVKASGDWSLNEQGQRSDFKINMASESLGDFLQSLDISSSMEGVQTLVDFKAWW
;
A
#
# COMPACT_ATOMS: atom_id res chain seq x y z
N ALA A 1 -6.08 -6.61 -13.51
CA ALA A 1 -6.57 -5.20 -13.49
C ALA A 1 -7.82 -4.98 -14.35
N LEU A 2 -7.92 -5.52 -15.58
CA LEU A 2 -9.12 -5.32 -16.44
C LEU A 2 -10.37 -6.05 -15.92
N GLU A 3 -10.24 -7.09 -15.13
CA GLU A 3 -11.35 -7.81 -14.50
C GLU A 3 -12.07 -6.98 -13.43
N GLN A 4 -11.41 -5.95 -12.90
CA GLN A 4 -11.94 -5.04 -11.89
C GLN A 4 -12.68 -3.82 -12.49
N VAL A 5 -12.74 -3.72 -13.83
CA VAL A 5 -13.43 -2.65 -14.54
C VAL A 5 -14.56 -3.24 -15.38
N GLY A 6 -15.79 -2.82 -15.11
CA GLY A 6 -16.98 -3.35 -15.79
C GLY A 6 -17.97 -2.27 -16.17
N GLY A 7 -18.86 -2.58 -17.13
CA GLY A 7 -19.91 -1.68 -17.57
C GLY A 7 -19.69 -1.12 -18.97
N ASP A 8 -20.53 -0.18 -19.36
CA ASP A 8 -20.49 0.51 -20.66
C ASP A 8 -20.77 2.00 -20.49
N CYS A 9 -20.21 2.83 -21.36
CA CYS A 9 -20.39 4.27 -21.34
C CYS A 9 -20.37 4.88 -22.73
N GLY A 10 -20.94 6.08 -22.85
CA GLY A 10 -20.88 6.86 -24.07
C GLY A 10 -19.52 7.56 -24.23
N TRP A 11 -19.06 7.65 -25.48
CA TRP A 11 -17.84 8.33 -25.88
C TRP A 11 -18.12 9.37 -26.92
N GLN A 12 -17.43 10.52 -26.82
CA GLN A 12 -17.38 11.54 -27.86
C GLN A 12 -15.95 11.60 -28.39
N VAL A 13 -15.82 11.49 -29.74
CA VAL A 13 -14.51 11.57 -30.40
C VAL A 13 -14.49 12.82 -31.26
N SER A 14 -13.42 13.59 -31.15
CA SER A 14 -13.18 14.79 -31.96
C SER A 14 -11.77 14.77 -32.53
N LEU A 15 -11.63 15.36 -33.73
CA LEU A 15 -10.36 15.54 -34.39
C LEU A 15 -10.18 17.03 -34.67
N THR A 16 -9.17 17.61 -34.05
CA THR A 16 -8.83 19.02 -34.24
C THR A 16 -7.62 19.12 -35.14
N VAL A 17 -7.79 19.88 -36.25
CA VAL A 17 -6.73 20.16 -37.21
C VAL A 17 -6.40 21.65 -37.13
N SER A 18 -5.18 21.98 -36.74
CA SER A 18 -4.67 23.35 -36.63
C SER A 18 -3.57 23.58 -37.67
N ALA A 19 -3.47 24.81 -38.17
CA ALA A 19 -2.31 25.19 -38.97
C ALA A 19 -1.05 25.19 -38.09
N SER A 20 -0.01 24.51 -38.53
CA SER A 20 1.30 24.55 -37.88
C SER A 20 2.08 25.81 -38.26
N GLU A 21 3.09 26.17 -37.49
CA GLU A 21 4.05 27.22 -37.86
C GLU A 21 4.80 26.89 -39.16
N ASP A 22 4.93 25.61 -39.50
CA ASP A 22 5.40 25.14 -40.80
C ASP A 22 4.23 25.11 -41.81
N PRO A 23 4.26 25.90 -42.88
CA PRO A 23 3.18 25.98 -43.87
C PRO A 23 2.82 24.65 -44.57
N ASN A 24 3.72 23.66 -44.47
CA ASN A 24 3.53 22.32 -45.05
C ASN A 24 3.08 21.27 -44.04
N ARG A 25 2.80 21.66 -42.81
CA ARG A 25 2.36 20.76 -41.74
C ARG A 25 1.05 21.27 -41.12
N SER A 26 0.27 20.34 -40.64
CA SER A 26 -0.88 20.62 -39.79
C SER A 26 -0.75 19.83 -38.52
N ASP A 27 -1.02 20.43 -37.38
CA ASP A 27 -1.07 19.74 -36.13
C ASP A 27 -2.47 19.14 -35.96
N THR A 28 -2.49 17.83 -35.79
CA THR A 28 -3.74 17.08 -35.69
C THR A 28 -3.77 16.37 -34.34
N ILE A 29 -4.79 16.67 -33.53
CA ILE A 29 -4.99 16.10 -32.21
C ILE A 29 -6.30 15.30 -32.22
N LEU A 30 -6.20 14.04 -31.83
CA LEU A 30 -7.34 13.20 -31.51
C LEU A 30 -7.70 13.46 -30.00
N ARG A 31 -8.98 13.76 -29.75
CA ARG A 31 -9.52 13.91 -28.42
C ARG A 31 -10.72 13.00 -28.23
N VAL A 32 -10.72 12.24 -27.14
CA VAL A 32 -11.82 11.36 -26.74
C VAL A 32 -12.31 11.79 -25.36
N GLU A 33 -13.60 11.95 -25.21
CA GLU A 33 -14.23 12.39 -23.96
C GLU A 33 -15.33 11.42 -23.53
N SER A 34 -15.44 11.18 -22.24
CA SER A 34 -16.50 10.37 -21.63
C SER A 34 -16.80 10.85 -20.23
N GLY A 35 -18.02 10.65 -19.77
CA GLY A 35 -18.40 10.83 -18.37
C GLY A 35 -18.16 9.60 -17.50
N LEU A 36 -17.87 8.45 -18.12
CA LEU A 36 -17.76 7.13 -17.48
C LEU A 36 -18.97 6.77 -16.61
N ASP A 37 -20.16 7.31 -16.91
CA ASP A 37 -21.35 7.20 -16.05
C ASP A 37 -21.81 5.75 -15.77
N GLY A 38 -21.57 4.82 -16.74
CA GLY A 38 -21.93 3.41 -16.61
C GLY A 38 -20.79 2.48 -16.18
N ILE A 39 -19.59 3.01 -16.03
CA ILE A 39 -18.42 2.21 -15.66
C ILE A 39 -18.32 2.09 -14.14
N ALA A 40 -18.09 0.87 -13.67
CA ALA A 40 -17.67 0.56 -12.31
C ALA A 40 -16.17 0.24 -12.30
N MET A 41 -15.45 0.67 -11.26
CA MET A 41 -14.06 0.29 -11.00
C MET A 41 -13.99 -0.23 -9.57
N ASP A 42 -13.76 -1.52 -9.42
CA ASP A 42 -13.58 -2.17 -8.12
C ASP A 42 -12.10 -2.20 -7.74
N LEU A 43 -11.50 -1.02 -7.74
CA LEU A 43 -10.13 -0.76 -7.33
C LEU A 43 -10.11 -0.15 -5.94
N PRO A 44 -9.02 -0.24 -5.19
CA PRO A 44 -8.85 0.49 -3.94
C PRO A 44 -8.90 2.00 -4.14
N ALA A 45 -9.26 2.74 -3.09
CA ALA A 45 -9.24 4.19 -3.14
C ALA A 45 -7.81 4.73 -3.43
N PRO A 46 -7.67 5.82 -4.23
CA PRO A 46 -8.72 6.72 -4.71
C PRO A 46 -9.43 6.29 -6.01
N MET A 47 -9.10 5.13 -6.58
CA MET A 47 -9.60 4.71 -7.90
C MET A 47 -10.92 3.91 -7.85
N ARG A 48 -11.50 3.74 -6.68
CA ARG A 48 -12.82 3.07 -6.54
C ARG A 48 -13.93 3.95 -7.11
N LYS A 49 -14.71 3.39 -8.04
CA LYS A 49 -15.80 4.10 -8.71
C LYS A 49 -17.05 3.24 -8.77
N LYS A 50 -18.18 3.76 -8.30
CA LYS A 50 -19.47 3.08 -8.41
C LYS A 50 -20.14 3.38 -9.75
N PRO A 51 -20.97 2.46 -10.28
CA PRO A 51 -21.83 2.75 -11.41
C PRO A 51 -22.74 3.95 -11.08
N GLY A 52 -22.92 4.85 -12.05
CA GLY A 52 -23.73 6.06 -11.87
C GLY A 52 -22.98 7.27 -11.34
N GLU A 53 -21.78 7.11 -10.81
CA GLU A 53 -20.89 8.24 -10.55
C GLU A 53 -20.35 8.76 -11.88
N ARG A 54 -20.30 10.08 -12.02
CA ARG A 54 -19.73 10.71 -13.20
C ARG A 54 -18.28 11.08 -12.95
N TRP A 55 -17.39 10.52 -13.76
CA TRP A 55 -15.95 10.85 -13.76
C TRP A 55 -15.57 11.32 -15.14
N PRO A 56 -15.55 12.64 -15.40
CA PRO A 56 -15.10 13.17 -16.68
C PRO A 56 -13.71 12.69 -17.01
N LEU A 57 -13.59 12.02 -18.15
CA LEU A 57 -12.34 11.55 -18.72
C LEU A 57 -12.09 12.25 -20.03
N VAL A 58 -10.87 12.73 -20.19
CA VAL A 58 -10.36 13.29 -21.43
C VAL A 58 -9.08 12.58 -21.83
N LEU A 59 -9.08 12.00 -23.02
CA LEU A 59 -7.89 11.45 -23.65
C LEU A 59 -7.48 12.36 -24.80
N SER A 60 -6.19 12.70 -24.89
CA SER A 60 -5.61 13.52 -25.94
C SER A 60 -4.38 12.84 -26.53
N TYR A 61 -4.34 12.75 -27.86
CA TYR A 61 -3.23 12.13 -28.58
C TYR A 61 -2.87 12.91 -29.86
N PRO A 62 -1.62 13.37 -30.03
CA PRO A 62 -1.18 14.01 -31.26
C PRO A 62 -0.98 12.98 -32.38
N LEU A 63 -1.71 13.15 -33.49
CA LEU A 63 -1.59 12.31 -34.68
C LEU A 63 -0.51 12.79 -35.64
N SER A 64 0.00 14.00 -35.43
CA SER A 64 1.06 14.63 -36.23
C SER A 64 2.18 15.15 -35.32
N GLY A 65 3.36 15.31 -35.87
CA GLY A 65 4.54 15.75 -35.09
C GLY A 65 5.43 14.60 -34.61
N PRO A 66 6.56 14.94 -34.00
CA PRO A 66 7.53 13.95 -33.48
C PRO A 66 7.13 13.36 -32.12
N GLU A 67 6.36 14.09 -31.34
CA GLU A 67 5.93 13.66 -30.02
C GLU A 67 4.70 12.76 -30.12
N ARG A 68 4.74 11.62 -29.44
CA ARG A 68 3.64 10.66 -29.37
C ARG A 68 3.19 10.45 -27.92
N LEU A 69 2.84 11.55 -27.28
CA LEU A 69 2.39 11.54 -25.88
C LEU A 69 0.87 11.32 -25.84
N LEU A 70 0.47 10.22 -25.21
CA LEU A 70 -0.93 9.97 -24.87
C LEU A 70 -1.19 10.51 -23.47
N ASP A 71 -2.02 11.54 -23.38
CA ASP A 71 -2.48 12.10 -22.10
C ASP A 71 -3.91 11.63 -21.80
N VAL A 72 -4.12 11.12 -20.59
CA VAL A 72 -5.44 10.73 -20.07
C VAL A 72 -5.67 11.46 -18.76
N VAL A 73 -6.75 12.22 -18.64
CA VAL A 73 -7.06 13.01 -17.45
C VAL A 73 -8.46 12.65 -16.96
N PHE A 74 -8.54 12.25 -15.69
CA PHE A 74 -9.76 11.97 -14.96
C PHE A 74 -10.12 13.15 -14.05
N GLU A 75 -10.56 14.26 -14.65
CA GLU A 75 -10.87 15.51 -13.96
C GLU A 75 -9.71 15.94 -13.04
N ASP A 76 -9.95 16.08 -11.73
CA ASP A 76 -8.95 16.42 -10.70
C ASP A 76 -8.43 15.23 -9.89
N ARG A 77 -8.82 14.00 -10.28
CA ARG A 77 -8.52 12.77 -9.52
C ARG A 77 -7.20 12.13 -9.90
N ALA A 78 -6.99 11.96 -11.21
CA ALA A 78 -5.78 11.34 -11.71
C ALA A 78 -5.48 11.80 -13.15
N SER A 79 -4.22 11.82 -13.49
CA SER A 79 -3.74 11.98 -14.85
C SER A 79 -2.68 10.95 -15.18
N LEU A 80 -2.67 10.49 -16.40
CA LEU A 80 -1.70 9.53 -16.92
C LEU A 80 -1.09 10.10 -18.18
N ARG A 81 0.21 9.96 -18.32
CA ARG A 81 0.93 10.30 -19.56
C ARG A 81 1.76 9.11 -19.99
N PHE A 82 1.66 8.75 -21.26
CA PHE A 82 2.44 7.69 -21.88
C PHE A 82 3.22 8.24 -23.05
N ASP A 83 4.49 7.89 -23.15
CA ASP A 83 5.27 8.07 -24.37
C ASP A 83 5.09 6.84 -25.28
N LEU A 84 4.37 7.01 -26.39
CA LEU A 84 4.10 5.98 -27.39
C LEU A 84 5.05 6.06 -28.59
N SER A 85 6.24 6.64 -28.43
CA SER A 85 7.24 6.73 -29.50
C SER A 85 8.05 5.45 -29.69
N GLY A 86 7.81 4.42 -28.87
CA GLY A 86 8.41 3.10 -28.99
C GLY A 86 7.99 2.36 -30.28
N GLU A 87 8.67 1.25 -30.57
CA GLU A 87 8.30 0.36 -31.67
C GLU A 87 6.94 -0.27 -31.40
N ASP A 88 6.15 -0.50 -32.46
CA ASP A 88 4.79 -1.07 -32.42
C ASP A 88 3.79 -0.34 -31.48
N SER A 89 4.01 0.96 -31.23
CA SER A 89 3.20 1.78 -30.32
C SER A 89 3.19 1.27 -28.86
N SER A 90 4.16 0.48 -28.47
CA SER A 90 4.38 0.12 -27.07
C SER A 90 4.84 1.35 -26.29
N PRO A 91 4.38 1.55 -25.03
CA PRO A 91 4.84 2.67 -24.23
C PRO A 91 6.34 2.57 -23.97
N LEU A 92 7.05 3.69 -24.20
CA LEU A 92 8.45 3.82 -23.88
C LEU A 92 8.66 4.19 -22.42
N SER A 93 7.76 5.01 -21.88
CA SER A 93 7.69 5.36 -20.45
C SER A 93 6.28 5.85 -20.11
N ALA A 94 5.96 5.87 -18.82
CA ALA A 94 4.69 6.36 -18.33
C ALA A 94 4.81 7.07 -16.98
N VAL A 95 3.85 7.95 -16.68
CA VAL A 95 3.67 8.50 -15.36
C VAL A 95 2.18 8.50 -15.02
N ILE A 96 1.89 8.11 -13.78
CA ILE A 96 0.57 8.22 -13.16
C ILE A 96 0.69 9.29 -12.08
N HIS A 97 -0.20 10.27 -12.12
CA HIS A 97 -0.25 11.34 -11.13
C HIS A 97 -1.64 11.35 -10.50
N LEU A 98 -1.70 11.25 -9.18
CA LEU A 98 -2.93 11.49 -8.44
C LEU A 98 -3.15 13.01 -8.36
N GLY A 99 -4.14 13.49 -9.12
CA GLY A 99 -4.40 14.91 -9.38
C GLY A 99 -4.49 15.22 -10.88
N SER A 100 -4.73 16.48 -11.24
CA SER A 100 -4.94 16.92 -12.63
C SER A 100 -3.66 17.34 -13.36
N GLU A 101 -2.53 17.42 -12.67
CA GLU A 101 -1.27 17.82 -13.28
C GLU A 101 -0.74 16.73 -14.22
N LEU A 102 -0.10 17.14 -15.31
CA LEU A 102 0.60 16.26 -16.23
C LEU A 102 2.11 16.42 -16.03
N PRO A 103 2.72 15.60 -15.17
CA PRO A 103 4.12 15.73 -14.83
C PRO A 103 5.05 15.22 -15.93
N SER A 104 6.36 15.42 -15.73
CA SER A 104 7.38 14.90 -16.64
C SER A 104 7.49 13.38 -16.56
N LEU A 105 7.73 12.74 -17.69
CA LEU A 105 7.94 11.31 -17.81
C LEU A 105 9.24 10.88 -17.11
N PRO A 106 9.29 9.65 -16.55
CA PRO A 106 10.51 9.01 -16.13
C PRO A 106 11.39 8.61 -17.31
N GLY A 107 12.54 8.01 -17.05
CA GLY A 107 13.38 7.43 -18.08
C GLY A 107 12.69 6.30 -18.85
N PRO A 108 13.23 5.94 -20.04
CA PRO A 108 12.68 4.85 -20.85
C PRO A 108 12.66 3.51 -20.09
N GLY A 109 11.59 2.75 -20.28
CA GLY A 109 11.37 1.46 -19.62
C GLY A 109 10.68 1.53 -18.26
N TYR A 110 10.36 2.74 -17.78
CA TYR A 110 9.82 2.93 -16.45
C TYR A 110 8.44 3.58 -16.41
N ILE A 111 7.70 3.24 -15.36
CA ILE A 111 6.49 3.94 -14.93
C ILE A 111 6.71 4.51 -13.52
N ARG A 112 6.29 5.76 -13.31
CA ARG A 112 6.36 6.44 -12.01
C ARG A 112 4.96 6.76 -11.51
N LEU A 113 4.75 6.64 -10.19
CA LEU A 113 3.51 7.05 -9.52
C LEU A 113 3.79 8.24 -8.60
N GLN A 114 3.02 9.32 -8.70
CA GLN A 114 3.23 10.51 -7.87
C GLN A 114 1.93 11.31 -7.67
N GLY A 115 1.98 12.33 -6.81
CA GLY A 115 0.85 13.24 -6.58
C GLY A 115 0.21 13.08 -5.22
N GLY A 116 -1.06 13.45 -5.09
CA GLY A 116 -1.74 13.41 -3.80
C GLY A 116 -3.22 13.04 -3.88
N SER A 117 -3.75 12.58 -2.76
CA SER A 117 -5.17 12.23 -2.58
C SER A 117 -5.62 12.53 -1.16
N GLU A 118 -6.91 12.80 -0.97
CA GLU A 118 -7.48 12.90 0.38
C GLU A 118 -7.41 11.58 1.14
N TYR A 119 -7.57 10.45 0.43
CA TYR A 119 -7.53 9.12 1.04
C TYR A 119 -6.92 8.09 0.10
N ILE A 120 -6.03 7.25 0.64
CA ILE A 120 -5.40 6.12 -0.05
C ILE A 120 -5.62 4.85 0.78
N ASP A 121 -6.19 3.83 0.15
CA ASP A 121 -6.32 2.47 0.68
C ASP A 121 -5.07 1.66 0.29
N LEU A 122 -4.00 1.79 1.09
CA LEU A 122 -2.72 1.17 0.79
C LEU A 122 -2.77 -0.35 0.96
N ASP A 123 -3.52 -0.85 1.95
CA ASP A 123 -3.72 -2.29 2.15
C ASP A 123 -4.34 -2.93 0.90
N GLY A 124 -5.44 -2.33 0.39
CA GLY A 124 -6.06 -2.81 -0.84
C GLY A 124 -5.14 -2.71 -2.07
N TRP A 125 -4.30 -1.67 -2.17
CA TRP A 125 -3.34 -1.57 -3.28
C TRP A 125 -2.21 -2.60 -3.19
N ILE A 126 -1.75 -2.94 -1.99
CA ILE A 126 -0.76 -4.01 -1.78
C ILE A 126 -1.32 -5.34 -2.30
N ASP A 127 -2.58 -5.66 -1.97
CA ASP A 127 -3.24 -6.88 -2.46
C ASP A 127 -3.31 -6.91 -3.99
N VAL A 128 -3.74 -5.82 -4.63
CA VAL A 128 -3.78 -5.71 -6.10
C VAL A 128 -2.40 -5.88 -6.74
N ILE A 129 -1.36 -5.30 -6.15
CA ILE A 129 0.02 -5.40 -6.66
C ILE A 129 0.55 -6.82 -6.52
N ILE A 130 0.30 -7.48 -5.39
CA ILE A 130 0.72 -8.86 -5.15
C ILE A 130 0.02 -9.79 -6.15
N ASP A 131 -1.29 -9.68 -6.33
CA ASP A 131 -2.06 -10.49 -7.28
C ASP A 131 -1.58 -10.32 -8.72
N GLU A 132 -1.28 -9.09 -9.14
CA GLU A 132 -0.76 -8.80 -10.49
C GLU A 132 0.67 -9.34 -10.67
N ALA A 133 1.53 -9.25 -9.65
CA ALA A 133 2.88 -9.79 -9.68
C ALA A 133 2.89 -11.33 -9.80
N ILE A 134 2.01 -12.01 -9.07
CA ILE A 134 1.82 -13.47 -9.16
C ILE A 134 1.31 -13.87 -10.54
N SER A 135 0.43 -13.06 -11.14
CA SER A 135 -0.15 -13.32 -12.46
C SER A 135 0.80 -13.02 -13.63
N GLY A 136 2.00 -12.49 -13.37
CA GLY A 136 2.99 -12.13 -14.40
C GLY A 136 2.60 -10.92 -15.23
N GLY A 137 1.67 -10.08 -14.74
CA GLY A 137 1.20 -8.86 -15.37
C GLY A 137 2.14 -7.68 -15.12
N GLY A 138 2.76 -7.17 -16.17
CA GLY A 138 3.42 -5.86 -16.14
C GLY A 138 2.58 -4.86 -16.94
N VAL A 139 2.64 -3.58 -16.60
CA VAL A 139 1.98 -2.54 -17.39
C VAL A 139 2.74 -2.35 -18.68
N ALA A 140 2.30 -3.04 -19.74
CA ALA A 140 2.80 -2.88 -21.11
C ALA A 140 4.33 -3.00 -21.27
N GLY A 141 5.01 -3.81 -20.44
CA GLY A 141 6.46 -4.00 -20.48
C GLY A 141 7.26 -2.92 -19.77
N LEU A 142 6.61 -2.03 -19.01
CA LEU A 142 7.28 -1.04 -18.16
C LEU A 142 7.49 -1.59 -16.75
N SER A 143 8.62 -1.24 -16.15
CA SER A 143 8.93 -1.52 -14.75
C SER A 143 8.53 -0.34 -13.86
N LEU A 144 7.94 -0.61 -12.72
CA LEU A 144 7.66 0.44 -11.72
C LEU A 144 9.00 0.97 -11.18
N GLU A 145 9.25 2.27 -11.34
CA GLU A 145 10.45 2.93 -10.80
C GLU A 145 10.31 3.25 -9.32
N GLY A 146 9.09 3.67 -8.95
CA GLY A 146 8.77 4.14 -7.62
C GLY A 146 7.85 5.35 -7.67
N GLY A 147 7.82 6.11 -6.57
CA GLY A 147 6.98 7.29 -6.50
C GLY A 147 7.01 8.06 -5.18
N GLU A 148 6.28 9.16 -5.19
CA GLU A 148 6.01 9.99 -4.00
C GLU A 148 4.52 10.38 -3.98
N LEU A 149 3.86 10.08 -2.87
CA LEU A 149 2.45 10.33 -2.65
C LEU A 149 2.25 11.13 -1.35
N ASP A 150 1.46 12.19 -1.42
CA ASP A 150 0.95 12.92 -0.26
C ASP A 150 -0.53 12.55 -0.06
N ALA A 151 -0.91 12.12 1.12
CA ALA A 151 -2.29 11.74 1.41
C ALA A 151 -2.79 12.39 2.70
N GLY A 152 -4.03 12.90 2.67
CA GLY A 152 -4.69 13.37 3.87
C GLY A 152 -4.91 12.24 4.87
N SER A 153 -5.20 11.03 4.37
CA SER A 153 -5.31 9.82 5.19
C SER A 153 -4.90 8.58 4.41
N VAL A 154 -4.20 7.64 5.04
CA VAL A 154 -3.77 6.35 4.49
C VAL A 154 -4.28 5.22 5.37
N LEU A 155 -5.00 4.25 4.78
CA LEU A 155 -5.27 2.97 5.42
C LEU A 155 -4.06 2.05 5.22
N PHE A 156 -3.41 1.66 6.29
CA PHE A 156 -2.28 0.73 6.29
C PHE A 156 -2.26 -0.10 7.57
N LEU A 157 -2.04 -1.40 7.46
CA LEU A 157 -2.12 -2.36 8.57
C LEU A 157 -3.48 -2.30 9.29
N ASP A 158 -4.57 -2.11 8.54
CA ASP A 158 -5.94 -1.91 9.04
C ASP A 158 -6.05 -0.72 10.04
N ARG A 159 -5.22 0.29 9.89
CA ARG A 159 -5.19 1.53 10.68
C ARG A 159 -5.19 2.75 9.77
N SER A 160 -5.82 3.83 10.21
CA SER A 160 -5.79 5.12 9.52
C SER A 160 -4.66 5.96 10.07
N PHE A 161 -3.80 6.44 9.17
CA PHE A 161 -2.74 7.40 9.46
C PHE A 161 -3.05 8.70 8.73
N GLU A 162 -2.97 9.83 9.43
CA GLU A 162 -3.30 11.14 8.87
C GLU A 162 -2.06 11.88 8.37
N ASP A 163 -2.25 12.72 7.34
CA ASP A 163 -1.23 13.60 6.76
C ASP A 163 0.07 12.86 6.40
N VAL A 164 -0.07 11.74 5.66
CA VAL A 164 1.05 10.85 5.34
C VAL A 164 1.73 11.28 4.05
N ARG A 165 3.06 11.39 4.10
CA ARG A 165 3.93 11.37 2.93
C ARG A 165 4.54 9.98 2.78
N LEU A 166 4.26 9.34 1.64
CA LEU A 166 4.79 8.03 1.26
C LEU A 166 5.78 8.21 0.11
N ARG A 167 7.00 7.72 0.26
CA ARG A 167 7.97 7.57 -0.83
C ARG A 167 8.32 6.11 -0.99
N PHE A 168 8.41 5.65 -2.21
CA PHE A 168 8.82 4.27 -2.47
C PHE A 168 9.63 4.18 -3.76
N ASP A 169 10.50 3.18 -3.81
CA ASP A 169 11.27 2.80 -4.99
C ASP A 169 11.31 1.29 -5.15
N VAL A 170 11.47 0.85 -6.39
CA VAL A 170 11.53 -0.56 -6.75
C VAL A 170 12.84 -0.85 -7.44
N GLU A 171 13.68 -1.68 -6.83
CA GLU A 171 14.98 -2.08 -7.35
C GLU A 171 15.05 -3.61 -7.49
N GLY A 172 14.82 -4.11 -8.69
CA GLY A 172 14.78 -5.54 -8.95
C GLY A 172 13.63 -6.22 -8.20
N SER A 173 13.95 -7.07 -7.23
CA SER A 173 12.99 -7.75 -6.36
C SER A 173 12.70 -7.00 -5.04
N ASP A 174 13.35 -5.87 -4.83
CA ASP A 174 13.20 -5.09 -3.59
C ASP A 174 12.25 -3.92 -3.81
N ILE A 175 11.32 -3.75 -2.88
CA ILE A 175 10.45 -2.57 -2.75
C ILE A 175 10.84 -1.88 -1.44
N ASN A 176 11.37 -0.66 -1.53
CA ASN A 176 11.64 0.18 -0.38
C ASN A 176 10.52 1.21 -0.24
N ALA A 177 9.99 1.40 0.96
CA ALA A 177 8.98 2.44 1.23
C ALA A 177 9.32 3.19 2.51
N GLY A 178 9.18 4.52 2.47
CA GLY A 178 9.35 5.42 3.60
C GLY A 178 8.06 6.16 3.91
N PHE A 179 7.74 6.30 5.17
CA PHE A 179 6.55 6.96 5.70
C PHE A 179 6.97 8.13 6.57
N GLU A 180 6.34 9.28 6.38
CA GLU A 180 6.51 10.47 7.20
C GLU A 180 5.12 10.98 7.60
N ALA A 181 4.74 10.82 8.89
CA ALA A 181 3.52 11.37 9.49
C ALA A 181 3.67 11.44 11.02
N GLU A 182 2.66 11.98 11.72
CA GLU A 182 2.69 12.09 13.18
C GLU A 182 2.74 10.73 13.86
N ASP A 183 1.93 9.76 13.38
CA ASP A 183 1.76 8.45 13.99
C ASP A 183 2.60 7.34 13.32
N ILE A 184 3.22 7.61 12.19
CA ILE A 184 4.12 6.68 11.50
C ILE A 184 5.30 7.44 10.90
N ASP A 185 6.52 7.08 11.30
CA ASP A 185 7.76 7.65 10.78
C ASP A 185 8.83 6.57 10.69
N GLY A 186 9.30 6.28 9.49
CA GLY A 186 10.28 5.25 9.24
C GLY A 186 10.20 4.64 7.85
N SER A 187 10.76 3.45 7.71
CA SER A 187 10.84 2.78 6.42
C SER A 187 10.68 1.28 6.52
N LEU A 188 10.28 0.68 5.40
CA LEU A 188 10.26 -0.76 5.24
C LEU A 188 10.91 -1.16 3.91
N ARG A 189 11.45 -2.38 3.87
CA ARG A 189 11.90 -3.06 2.67
C ARG A 189 11.21 -4.41 2.56
N PHE A 190 10.55 -4.62 1.45
CA PHE A 190 10.00 -5.92 1.08
C PHE A 190 10.83 -6.52 -0.03
N THR A 191 11.35 -7.72 0.18
CA THR A 191 12.16 -8.46 -0.81
C THR A 191 11.38 -9.69 -1.29
N MET A 192 11.09 -9.73 -2.58
CA MET A 192 10.50 -10.90 -3.24
C MET A 192 11.60 -11.92 -3.56
N SER A 193 11.35 -13.18 -3.25
CA SER A 193 12.30 -14.27 -3.50
C SER A 193 11.78 -15.21 -4.59
N ASP A 194 12.56 -15.39 -5.66
CA ASP A 194 12.21 -16.33 -6.76
C ASP A 194 12.19 -17.80 -6.34
N SER A 195 12.86 -18.17 -5.27
CA SER A 195 13.07 -19.56 -4.87
C SER A 195 12.95 -19.83 -3.37
N GLY A 196 12.50 -18.86 -2.60
CA GLY A 196 12.47 -18.95 -1.15
C GLY A 196 11.32 -18.15 -0.52
N THR A 197 11.50 -17.82 0.73
CA THR A 197 10.54 -17.04 1.50
C THR A 197 10.76 -15.55 1.23
N ASN A 198 9.69 -14.82 0.94
CA ASN A 198 9.71 -13.36 0.92
C ASN A 198 10.10 -12.81 2.30
N SER A 199 10.68 -11.62 2.35
CA SER A 199 11.04 -10.99 3.61
C SER A 199 10.59 -9.54 3.68
N LEU A 200 10.18 -9.13 4.89
CA LEU A 200 9.82 -7.77 5.24
C LEU A 200 10.73 -7.30 6.37
N SER A 201 11.55 -6.30 6.08
CA SER A 201 12.37 -5.62 7.08
C SER A 201 11.86 -4.21 7.26
N ALA A 202 11.55 -3.81 8.49
CA ALA A 202 11.00 -2.49 8.79
C ALA A 202 11.70 -1.86 9.99
N GLU A 203 12.01 -0.57 9.86
CA GLU A 203 12.60 0.25 10.91
C GLU A 203 11.82 1.56 11.02
N PHE A 204 11.19 1.77 12.18
CA PHE A 204 10.43 2.97 12.47
C PHE A 204 11.01 3.71 13.68
N ASP A 205 11.12 5.03 13.55
CA ASP A 205 11.37 5.90 14.69
C ASP A 205 10.12 5.99 15.57
N ARG A 206 8.95 5.99 14.94
CA ARG A 206 7.64 5.99 15.60
C ARG A 206 6.63 5.17 14.82
N LEU A 207 5.85 4.37 15.55
CA LEU A 207 4.68 3.67 15.04
C LEU A 207 3.60 3.62 16.12
N VAL A 208 2.48 4.28 15.86
CA VAL A 208 1.30 4.29 16.73
C VAL A 208 0.19 3.52 16.04
N LEU A 209 -0.13 2.34 16.53
CA LEU A 209 -1.23 1.54 16.05
C LEU A 209 -2.45 1.77 16.96
N GLY A 210 -3.38 2.60 16.50
CA GLY A 210 -4.68 2.82 17.13
C GLY A 210 -5.63 1.63 16.97
N ASP A 211 -6.93 1.87 17.15
CA ASP A 211 -7.95 0.84 16.94
C ASP A 211 -8.04 0.46 15.45
N PRO A 212 -8.34 -0.81 15.12
CA PRO A 212 -8.54 -1.23 13.75
C PRO A 212 -9.76 -0.53 13.13
N VAL A 213 -9.65 -0.20 11.84
CA VAL A 213 -10.75 0.40 11.06
C VAL A 213 -11.80 -0.66 10.75
N SER A 214 -11.38 -1.89 10.45
CA SER A 214 -12.30 -3.00 10.25
C SER A 214 -12.72 -3.62 11.57
N THR A 215 -14.00 -3.96 11.69
CA THR A 215 -14.55 -4.64 12.87
C THR A 215 -14.42 -6.16 12.83
N GLY A 216 -13.72 -6.69 11.84
CA GLY A 216 -13.47 -8.12 11.65
C GLY A 216 -12.11 -8.32 11.01
N VAL A 217 -11.21 -8.97 11.72
CA VAL A 217 -9.99 -9.51 11.11
C VAL A 217 -10.46 -10.57 10.13
N ASP A 218 -10.16 -10.38 8.84
CA ASP A 218 -10.33 -11.44 7.84
C ASP A 218 -9.27 -12.51 8.15
N MET A 219 -9.67 -13.50 8.95
CA MET A 219 -8.80 -14.55 9.49
C MET A 219 -8.54 -15.67 8.46
N ASP A 220 -8.84 -15.42 7.17
CA ASP A 220 -8.67 -16.42 6.11
C ASP A 220 -7.23 -16.47 5.56
N SER A 221 -6.34 -15.58 5.97
CA SER A 221 -4.93 -15.63 5.52
C SER A 221 -4.20 -16.81 6.12
N ASP A 222 -3.52 -17.60 5.27
CA ASP A 222 -2.64 -18.69 5.71
C ASP A 222 -1.36 -18.09 6.29
N PRO A 223 -1.08 -18.26 7.60
CA PRO A 223 0.11 -17.70 8.22
C PRO A 223 1.42 -18.28 7.64
N SER A 224 1.40 -19.41 6.96
CA SER A 224 2.58 -19.99 6.30
C SER A 224 2.99 -19.24 5.03
N GLU A 225 2.12 -18.40 4.47
CA GLU A 225 2.38 -17.59 3.28
C GLU A 225 2.93 -16.19 3.61
N LEU A 226 2.96 -15.82 4.89
CA LEU A 226 3.50 -14.54 5.32
C LEU A 226 5.01 -14.43 5.05
N PRO A 227 5.54 -13.23 4.73
CA PRO A 227 6.98 -13.02 4.60
C PRO A 227 7.69 -13.16 5.95
N ALA A 228 8.95 -13.55 5.95
CA ALA A 228 9.79 -13.44 7.14
C ALA A 228 9.84 -11.97 7.60
N LEU A 229 9.65 -11.71 8.88
CA LEU A 229 9.50 -10.37 9.46
C LEU A 229 10.69 -10.03 10.35
N HIS A 230 11.31 -8.87 10.07
CA HIS A 230 12.27 -8.20 10.92
C HIS A 230 11.77 -6.78 11.18
N LEU A 231 11.21 -6.54 12.36
CA LEU A 231 10.67 -5.23 12.74
C LEU A 231 11.47 -4.65 13.89
N TYR A 232 11.88 -3.41 13.74
CA TYR A 232 12.40 -2.57 14.81
C TYR A 232 11.61 -1.27 14.88
N VAL A 233 11.14 -0.90 16.06
CA VAL A 233 10.45 0.38 16.32
C VAL A 233 11.06 1.01 17.55
N ARG A 234 11.51 2.26 17.44
CA ARG A 234 12.09 2.99 18.59
C ARG A 234 11.03 3.42 19.58
N SER A 235 9.88 3.89 19.11
CA SER A 235 8.73 4.31 19.92
C SER A 235 7.47 3.66 19.36
N PHE A 236 7.07 2.57 19.95
CA PHE A 236 5.88 1.80 19.56
C PHE A 236 4.76 2.01 20.57
N SER A 237 3.57 2.31 20.05
CA SER A 237 2.33 2.36 20.83
C SER A 237 1.26 1.50 20.16
N TYR A 238 0.52 0.74 20.96
CA TYR A 238 -0.58 -0.10 20.52
C TYR A 238 -1.80 0.11 21.40
N ALA A 239 -2.96 0.40 20.80
CA ALA A 239 -4.22 0.63 21.50
C ALA A 239 -4.09 1.62 22.68
N GLY A 240 -3.33 2.71 22.50
CA GLY A 240 -3.10 3.73 23.52
C GLY A 240 -2.07 3.36 24.59
N VAL A 241 -1.43 2.19 24.50
CA VAL A 241 -0.36 1.74 25.41
C VAL A 241 1.00 1.99 24.81
N GLU A 242 1.87 2.69 25.53
CA GLU A 242 3.26 2.88 25.12
C GLU A 242 4.09 1.64 25.45
N LEU A 243 4.50 0.91 24.42
CA LEU A 243 5.34 -0.29 24.53
C LEU A 243 6.83 0.04 24.38
N GLY A 244 7.17 1.24 23.88
CA GLY A 244 8.53 1.74 23.76
C GLY A 244 9.34 1.05 22.67
N GLU A 245 10.65 0.83 22.93
CA GLU A 245 11.51 0.15 21.96
C GLU A 245 11.03 -1.29 21.75
N THR A 246 10.70 -1.62 20.49
CA THR A 246 10.13 -2.92 20.15
C THR A 246 10.90 -3.58 19.03
N ARG A 247 11.14 -4.90 19.16
CA ARG A 247 11.77 -5.75 18.14
C ARG A 247 10.96 -7.02 17.96
N ILE A 248 10.66 -7.33 16.71
CA ILE A 248 9.96 -8.57 16.31
C ILE A 248 10.79 -9.27 15.25
N GLU A 249 11.08 -10.56 15.50
CA GLU A 249 11.69 -11.47 14.54
C GLU A 249 10.77 -12.68 14.40
N ALA A 250 10.27 -12.92 13.19
CA ALA A 250 9.35 -14.01 12.91
C ALA A 250 9.52 -14.53 11.49
N TYR A 251 9.14 -15.78 11.25
CA TYR A 251 9.29 -16.40 9.93
C TYR A 251 8.24 -17.50 9.70
N PRO A 252 7.84 -17.74 8.43
CA PRO A 252 6.93 -18.80 8.08
C PRO A 252 7.53 -20.17 8.33
N THR A 253 6.66 -21.10 8.69
CA THR A 253 6.97 -22.53 8.87
C THR A 253 6.03 -23.35 7.99
N ALA A 254 6.24 -24.65 7.89
CA ALA A 254 5.38 -25.53 7.08
C ALA A 254 3.89 -25.56 7.53
N SER A 255 3.57 -25.09 8.73
CA SER A 255 2.23 -25.13 9.30
C SER A 255 1.72 -23.79 9.85
N GLY A 256 2.45 -22.69 9.58
CA GLY A 256 2.06 -21.38 10.09
C GLY A 256 3.24 -20.40 10.19
N PHE A 257 3.27 -19.58 11.23
CA PHE A 257 4.24 -18.52 11.43
C PHE A 257 4.85 -18.60 12.83
N HIS A 258 6.16 -18.60 12.92
CA HIS A 258 6.90 -18.71 14.18
C HIS A 258 7.45 -17.34 14.57
N PHE A 259 7.13 -16.90 15.78
CA PHE A 259 7.71 -15.73 16.41
C PHE A 259 8.89 -16.17 17.28
N GLU A 260 10.09 -16.04 16.75
CA GLU A 260 11.33 -16.32 17.46
C GLU A 260 11.51 -15.35 18.62
N LYS A 261 11.15 -14.08 18.39
CA LYS A 261 11.37 -13.00 19.33
C LYS A 261 10.33 -11.89 19.18
N VAL A 262 9.74 -11.52 20.31
CA VAL A 262 8.96 -10.29 20.48
C VAL A 262 9.47 -9.65 21.75
N ASP A 263 10.25 -8.58 21.63
CA ASP A 263 10.76 -7.80 22.76
C ASP A 263 10.20 -6.38 22.68
N ALA A 264 9.53 -5.92 23.72
CA ALA A 264 9.07 -4.54 23.87
C ALA A 264 9.46 -4.01 25.24
N SER A 265 9.93 -2.77 25.33
CA SER A 265 10.39 -2.16 26.57
C SER A 265 10.14 -0.66 26.59
N SER A 266 9.38 -0.21 27.58
CA SER A 266 9.19 1.19 27.94
C SER A 266 9.56 1.43 29.42
N GLU A 267 9.34 2.65 29.91
CA GLU A 267 9.53 2.94 31.34
C GLU A 267 8.56 2.17 32.24
N GLN A 268 7.37 1.83 31.74
CA GLN A 268 6.28 1.25 32.52
C GLN A 268 6.13 -0.26 32.32
N ILE A 269 6.57 -0.79 31.18
CA ILE A 269 6.34 -2.18 30.84
C ILE A 269 7.51 -2.78 30.06
N SER A 270 7.79 -4.05 30.33
CA SER A 270 8.69 -4.89 29.54
C SER A 270 7.97 -6.18 29.18
N VAL A 271 7.93 -6.50 27.90
CA VAL A 271 7.31 -7.72 27.38
C VAL A 271 8.34 -8.50 26.57
N LYS A 272 8.43 -9.80 26.83
CA LYS A 272 9.19 -10.74 26.01
C LYS A 272 8.28 -11.91 25.65
N ALA A 273 8.13 -12.18 24.37
CA ALA A 273 7.33 -13.30 23.95
C ALA A 273 8.01 -14.08 22.81
N SER A 274 7.64 -15.35 22.71
CA SER A 274 7.92 -16.21 21.55
C SER A 274 6.80 -17.23 21.42
N GLY A 275 6.56 -17.74 20.20
CA GLY A 275 5.45 -18.67 20.03
C GLY A 275 5.14 -18.94 18.57
N ASP A 276 4.04 -19.61 18.35
CA ASP A 276 3.61 -20.08 17.05
C ASP A 276 2.17 -19.64 16.76
N TRP A 277 1.93 -19.20 15.54
CA TRP A 277 0.62 -19.01 14.96
C TRP A 277 0.46 -20.01 13.82
N SER A 278 -0.46 -20.95 13.96
CA SER A 278 -0.61 -22.06 13.04
C SER A 278 -2.04 -22.19 12.52
N LEU A 279 -2.18 -22.72 11.32
CA LEU A 279 -3.45 -23.11 10.72
C LEU A 279 -3.52 -24.63 10.66
N ASN A 280 -4.61 -25.21 11.16
CA ASN A 280 -4.88 -26.66 11.11
C ASN A 280 -6.34 -26.93 10.72
N GLU A 281 -6.74 -28.21 10.62
CA GLU A 281 -8.11 -28.60 10.27
C GLU A 281 -9.20 -28.07 11.21
N GLN A 282 -8.85 -27.60 12.40
CA GLN A 282 -9.76 -27.03 13.40
C GLN A 282 -9.81 -25.51 13.36
N GLY A 283 -9.01 -24.87 12.50
CA GLY A 283 -8.87 -23.44 12.33
C GLY A 283 -7.51 -22.92 12.76
N GLN A 284 -7.42 -21.60 12.94
CA GLN A 284 -6.22 -20.94 13.41
C GLN A 284 -6.01 -21.16 14.90
N ARG A 285 -4.75 -21.28 15.28
CA ARG A 285 -4.33 -21.45 16.66
C ARG A 285 -3.04 -20.68 16.94
N SER A 286 -3.03 -19.97 18.04
CA SER A 286 -1.84 -19.32 18.59
C SER A 286 -1.39 -19.99 19.90
N ASP A 287 -0.09 -20.19 20.08
CA ASP A 287 0.53 -20.73 21.30
C ASP A 287 1.77 -19.89 21.63
N PHE A 288 1.68 -19.05 22.67
CA PHE A 288 2.72 -18.12 23.04
C PHE A 288 3.20 -18.33 24.48
N LYS A 289 4.51 -18.21 24.67
CA LYS A 289 5.14 -18.05 25.95
C LYS A 289 5.45 -16.56 26.13
N ILE A 290 4.90 -15.95 27.18
CA ILE A 290 4.99 -14.51 27.42
C ILE A 290 5.56 -14.27 28.82
N ASN A 291 6.60 -13.47 28.90
CA ASN A 291 7.13 -12.89 30.11
C ASN A 291 6.83 -11.39 30.11
N MET A 292 6.20 -10.91 31.14
CA MET A 292 5.84 -9.51 31.30
C MET A 292 6.26 -9.00 32.68
N ALA A 293 6.85 -7.82 32.70
CA ALA A 293 7.08 -7.04 33.91
C ALA A 293 6.42 -5.67 33.73
N SER A 294 5.60 -5.25 34.66
CA SER A 294 4.90 -3.96 34.62
C SER A 294 4.84 -3.33 36.02
N GLU A 295 4.94 -2.00 36.08
CA GLU A 295 4.67 -1.22 37.28
C GLU A 295 3.17 -1.09 37.56
N SER A 296 2.31 -1.24 36.54
CA SER A 296 0.85 -1.20 36.64
C SER A 296 0.21 -2.17 35.65
N LEU A 297 0.26 -3.47 35.95
CA LEU A 297 -0.31 -4.53 35.13
C LEU A 297 -1.84 -4.36 34.94
N GLY A 298 -2.53 -3.84 35.95
CA GLY A 298 -3.98 -3.61 35.88
C GLY A 298 -4.36 -2.60 34.80
N ASP A 299 -3.66 -1.48 34.72
CA ASP A 299 -3.89 -0.45 33.70
C ASP A 299 -3.57 -0.97 32.29
N PHE A 300 -2.48 -1.73 32.17
CA PHE A 300 -2.11 -2.38 30.91
C PHE A 300 -3.18 -3.37 30.41
N LEU A 301 -3.67 -4.26 31.29
CA LEU A 301 -4.71 -5.23 30.93
C LEU A 301 -6.03 -4.53 30.56
N GLN A 302 -6.37 -3.46 31.30
CA GLN A 302 -7.58 -2.67 31.02
C GLN A 302 -7.48 -1.96 29.66
N SER A 303 -6.31 -1.48 29.25
CA SER A 303 -6.11 -0.86 27.92
C SER A 303 -6.25 -1.87 26.77
N LEU A 304 -6.10 -3.16 27.05
CA LEU A 304 -6.36 -4.27 26.11
C LEU A 304 -7.79 -4.84 26.24
N ASP A 305 -8.73 -4.12 26.89
CA ASP A 305 -10.10 -4.57 27.19
C ASP A 305 -10.15 -5.87 28.05
N ILE A 306 -9.05 -6.21 28.72
CA ILE A 306 -9.00 -7.35 29.62
C ILE A 306 -9.38 -6.88 31.03
N SER A 307 -10.54 -7.31 31.53
CA SER A 307 -10.97 -6.98 32.89
C SER A 307 -9.99 -7.51 33.92
N SER A 308 -9.36 -6.62 34.67
CA SER A 308 -8.42 -6.96 35.75
C SER A 308 -8.86 -6.32 37.06
N SER A 309 -8.74 -7.07 38.16
CA SER A 309 -8.90 -6.57 39.53
C SER A 309 -7.57 -6.21 40.20
N MET A 310 -6.49 -6.14 39.43
CA MET A 310 -5.16 -5.84 39.95
C MET A 310 -4.92 -4.32 39.90
N GLU A 311 -4.61 -3.72 41.02
CA GLU A 311 -4.25 -2.31 41.14
C GLU A 311 -2.80 -2.17 41.63
N GLY A 312 -1.99 -1.35 40.91
CA GLY A 312 -0.79 -0.69 41.42
C GLY A 312 0.33 -1.58 41.97
N VAL A 313 0.61 -2.75 41.41
CA VAL A 313 1.66 -3.65 41.87
C VAL A 313 2.69 -3.91 40.80
N GLN A 314 3.98 -3.75 41.14
CA GLN A 314 5.05 -4.33 40.32
C GLN A 314 4.81 -5.82 40.18
N THR A 315 4.55 -6.26 38.96
CA THR A 315 4.18 -7.64 38.71
C THR A 315 5.10 -8.24 37.66
N LEU A 316 5.63 -9.40 37.93
CA LEU A 316 6.29 -10.29 36.98
C LEU A 316 5.33 -11.43 36.67
N VAL A 317 4.96 -11.56 35.41
CA VAL A 317 4.06 -12.62 34.94
C VAL A 317 4.79 -13.48 33.93
N ASP A 318 4.71 -14.78 34.11
CA ASP A 318 5.14 -15.78 33.12
C ASP A 318 3.91 -16.65 32.81
N PHE A 319 3.40 -16.59 31.59
CA PHE A 319 2.22 -17.34 31.22
C PHE A 319 2.31 -17.89 29.80
N LYS A 320 1.50 -18.89 29.53
CA LYS A 320 1.24 -19.38 28.17
C LYS A 320 -0.18 -19.01 27.79
N ALA A 321 -0.34 -18.44 26.61
CA ALA A 321 -1.63 -18.12 26.04
C ALA A 321 -1.85 -18.96 24.78
N TRP A 322 -3.08 -19.43 24.61
CA TRP A 322 -3.54 -20.06 23.36
C TRP A 322 -4.97 -19.61 23.06
N TRP A 323 -5.29 -19.37 21.83
CA TRP A 323 -6.62 -19.00 21.38
C TRP A 323 -6.86 -19.45 19.92
#